data_9f1faf9c1b0828767d753a1d0fc74093
#
_entry.id   9f1faf9c1b0828767d753a1d0fc74093
#
_cell.length_a   1.000
_cell.length_b   1.000
_cell.length_c   1.000
_cell.angle_alpha   90.00
_cell.angle_beta   90.00
_cell.angle_gamma   90.00
#
_symmetry.space_group_name_H-M   'P 1'
#
loop_
_entity.id
_entity.type
_entity.pdbx_description
1 polymer ?
#
loop_
_entity_poly.entity_id
_entity_poly.type
_entity_poly.pdbx_seq_one_letter_code
_entity_poly.pdbx_strand_id
1 'polypeptide(L)'
;MTTEERRALLDRAITAYGAPAQMDMAVEEMAELTKALCKIKRAQAGCEVDAALCNAVEEMADVQIMLDQLRIIFGHSTAEAEEHKLERLKKRLDAATAEASLHG
;
A
#
# COMPACT_ATOMS: atom_id res chain seq x y z
N MET A 1 -19.27 3.45 7.20
CA MET A 1 -18.45 4.26 8.12
C MET A 1 -18.01 5.53 7.43
N THR A 2 -18.19 6.69 8.08
CA THR A 2 -17.76 7.98 7.54
C THR A 2 -16.24 8.14 7.67
N THR A 3 -15.70 9.15 7.00
CA THR A 3 -14.27 9.51 7.11
C THR A 3 -13.91 9.88 8.56
N GLU A 4 -14.79 10.62 9.24
CA GLU A 4 -14.61 11.01 10.64
C GLU A 4 -14.63 9.80 11.59
N GLU A 5 -15.55 8.88 11.36
CA GLU A 5 -15.64 7.64 12.14
C GLU A 5 -14.39 6.78 11.95
N ARG A 6 -13.93 6.66 10.71
CA ARG A 6 -12.68 5.94 10.39
C ARG A 6 -11.50 6.58 11.11
N ARG A 7 -11.35 7.91 11.03
CA ARG A 7 -10.26 8.63 11.70
C ARG A 7 -10.31 8.43 13.20
N ALA A 8 -11.49 8.53 13.80
CA ALA A 8 -11.65 8.33 15.24
C ALA A 8 -11.26 6.92 15.68
N LEU A 9 -11.60 5.91 14.87
CA LEU A 9 -11.23 4.53 15.15
C LEU A 9 -9.71 4.33 15.09
N LEU A 10 -9.05 4.90 14.09
CA LEU A 10 -7.59 4.81 13.95
C LEU A 10 -6.88 5.54 15.10
N ASP A 11 -7.37 6.70 15.52
CA ASP A 11 -6.86 7.42 16.68
C ASP A 11 -6.96 6.57 17.95
N ARG A 12 -8.08 5.84 18.11
CA ARG A 12 -8.27 4.93 19.25
C ARG A 12 -7.26 3.79 19.23
N ALA A 13 -6.99 3.21 18.07
CA ALA A 13 -6.01 2.13 17.93
C ALA A 13 -4.61 2.62 18.31
N ILE A 14 -4.21 3.79 17.82
CA ILE A 14 -2.91 4.40 18.14
C ILE A 14 -2.80 4.68 19.65
N THR A 15 -3.85 5.20 20.24
CA THR A 15 -3.87 5.49 21.68
C THR A 15 -3.82 4.22 22.52
N ALA A 16 -4.56 3.18 22.11
CA ALA A 16 -4.66 1.93 22.87
C ALA A 16 -3.37 1.12 22.84
N TYR A 17 -2.72 1.04 21.68
CA TYR A 17 -1.53 0.18 21.48
C TYR A 17 -0.21 0.95 21.50
N GLY A 18 -0.23 2.25 21.24
CA GLY A 18 0.93 3.10 21.18
C GLY A 18 1.57 3.16 19.77
N ALA A 19 2.16 4.31 19.44
CA ALA A 19 2.77 4.53 18.15
C ALA A 19 3.87 3.51 17.80
N PRO A 20 4.80 3.15 18.72
CA PRO A 20 5.82 2.16 18.39
C PRO A 20 5.25 0.79 18.01
N ALA A 21 4.22 0.32 18.75
CA ALA A 21 3.57 -0.96 18.44
C ALA A 21 2.87 -0.92 17.08
N GLN A 22 2.23 0.20 16.74
CA GLN A 22 1.56 0.35 15.45
C GLN A 22 2.55 0.46 14.30
N MET A 23 3.73 1.03 14.51
CA MET A 23 4.80 1.02 13.53
C MET A 23 5.32 -0.39 13.27
N ASP A 24 5.46 -1.19 14.32
CA ASP A 24 5.84 -2.61 14.19
C ASP A 24 4.77 -3.39 13.44
N MET A 25 3.49 -3.13 13.73
CA MET A 25 2.37 -3.75 13.03
C MET A 25 2.38 -3.39 11.54
N ALA A 26 2.70 -2.14 11.20
CA ALA A 26 2.83 -1.72 9.80
C ALA A 26 3.91 -2.54 9.08
N VAL A 27 5.04 -2.77 9.71
CA VAL A 27 6.13 -3.60 9.16
C VAL A 27 5.64 -5.03 8.93
N GLU A 28 4.92 -5.60 9.91
CA GLU A 28 4.37 -6.95 9.79
C GLU A 28 3.37 -7.07 8.65
N GLU A 29 2.45 -6.11 8.51
CA GLU A 29 1.45 -6.12 7.44
C GLU A 29 2.09 -5.96 6.07
N MET A 30 3.12 -5.14 5.94
CA MET A 30 3.87 -5.01 4.69
C MET A 30 4.57 -6.31 4.32
N ALA A 31 5.10 -7.05 5.30
CA ALA A 31 5.71 -8.35 5.08
C ALA A 31 4.67 -9.39 4.63
N GLU A 32 3.48 -9.38 5.22
CA GLU A 32 2.38 -10.26 4.83
C GLU A 32 1.90 -9.96 3.40
N LEU A 33 1.84 -8.70 3.00
CA LEU A 33 1.53 -8.33 1.62
C LEU A 33 2.61 -8.83 0.66
N THR A 34 3.87 -8.67 1.00
CA THR A 34 4.99 -9.18 0.20
C THR A 34 4.84 -10.68 -0.04
N LYS A 35 4.54 -11.43 1.01
CA LYS A 35 4.32 -12.87 0.96
C LYS A 35 3.12 -13.22 0.07
N ALA A 36 2.03 -12.46 0.19
CA ALA A 36 0.83 -12.66 -0.62
C ALA A 36 1.11 -12.46 -2.12
N LEU A 37 1.89 -11.44 -2.48
CA LEU A 37 2.29 -11.18 -3.87
C LEU A 37 3.15 -12.31 -4.42
N CYS A 38 4.06 -12.85 -3.61
CA CYS A 38 4.88 -14.00 -4.01
C CYS A 38 4.02 -15.23 -4.28
N LYS A 39 2.95 -15.45 -3.48
CA LYS A 39 2.01 -16.55 -3.70
C LYS A 39 1.26 -16.42 -5.02
N ILE A 40 0.84 -15.20 -5.40
CA ILE A 40 0.21 -14.97 -6.70
C ILE A 40 1.15 -15.38 -7.83
N LYS A 41 2.42 -14.97 -7.76
CA LYS A 41 3.41 -15.28 -8.78
C LYS A 41 3.68 -16.78 -8.94
N ARG A 42 3.49 -17.55 -7.86
CA ARG A 42 3.69 -19.02 -7.87
C ARG A 42 2.43 -19.79 -8.21
N ALA A 43 1.24 -19.15 -8.14
CA ALA A 43 -0.02 -19.82 -8.41
C ALA A 43 -0.11 -20.24 -9.89
N GLN A 44 -0.53 -21.48 -10.15
CA GLN A 44 -0.46 -22.06 -11.48
C GLN A 44 -1.82 -22.25 -12.16
N ALA A 45 -2.91 -22.28 -11.44
CA ALA A 45 -4.22 -22.61 -12.03
C ALA A 45 -5.40 -22.12 -11.22
N GLY A 46 -6.45 -21.74 -11.90
CA GLY A 46 -7.83 -21.49 -11.54
C GLY A 46 -8.08 -21.06 -10.09
N CYS A 47 -8.59 -21.97 -9.28
CA CYS A 47 -8.96 -21.66 -7.89
C CYS A 47 -7.75 -21.31 -7.00
N GLU A 48 -6.55 -21.79 -7.32
CA GLU A 48 -5.33 -21.41 -6.62
C GLU A 48 -5.02 -19.92 -6.85
N VAL A 49 -5.15 -19.45 -8.09
CA VAL A 49 -4.97 -18.03 -8.45
C VAL A 49 -6.02 -17.17 -7.76
N ASP A 50 -7.29 -17.58 -7.79
CA ASP A 50 -8.37 -16.83 -7.16
C ASP A 50 -8.18 -16.70 -5.65
N ALA A 51 -7.79 -17.79 -4.98
CA ALA A 51 -7.52 -17.77 -3.54
C ALA A 51 -6.33 -16.84 -3.21
N ALA A 52 -5.28 -16.87 -4.01
CA ALA A 52 -4.10 -16.02 -3.83
C ALA A 52 -4.45 -14.54 -4.02
N LEU A 53 -5.30 -14.22 -5.01
CA LEU A 53 -5.78 -12.85 -5.24
C LEU A 53 -6.63 -12.35 -4.08
N CYS A 54 -7.57 -13.18 -3.59
CA CYS A 54 -8.40 -12.80 -2.44
C CYS A 54 -7.54 -12.50 -1.21
N ASN A 55 -6.54 -13.32 -0.94
CA ASN A 55 -5.62 -13.11 0.16
C ASN A 55 -4.84 -11.80 -0.02
N ALA A 56 -4.33 -11.54 -1.23
CA ALA A 56 -3.59 -10.31 -1.50
C ALA A 56 -4.44 -9.06 -1.31
N VAL A 57 -5.72 -9.11 -1.71
CA VAL A 57 -6.65 -7.97 -1.52
C VAL A 57 -6.84 -7.68 -0.02
N GLU A 58 -7.00 -8.73 0.80
CA GLU A 58 -7.10 -8.55 2.25
C GLU A 58 -5.83 -7.92 2.83
N GLU A 59 -4.66 -8.38 2.41
CA GLU A 59 -3.39 -7.84 2.87
C GLU A 59 -3.17 -6.40 2.39
N MET A 60 -3.62 -6.05 1.19
CA MET A 60 -3.60 -4.67 0.71
C MET A 60 -4.45 -3.76 1.59
N ALA A 61 -5.63 -4.24 2.02
CA ALA A 61 -6.50 -3.49 2.92
C ALA A 61 -5.81 -3.25 4.27
N ASP A 62 -5.17 -4.28 4.82
CA ASP A 62 -4.44 -4.17 6.09
C ASP A 62 -3.30 -3.15 5.99
N VAL A 63 -2.52 -3.19 4.89
CA VAL A 63 -1.43 -2.23 4.65
C VAL A 63 -1.99 -0.81 4.50
N GLN A 64 -3.11 -0.65 3.78
CA GLN A 64 -3.71 0.68 3.59
C GLN A 64 -4.13 1.29 4.94
N ILE A 65 -4.73 0.48 5.81
CA ILE A 65 -5.12 0.91 7.15
C ILE A 65 -3.88 1.32 7.96
N MET A 66 -2.80 0.56 7.86
CA MET A 66 -1.56 0.91 8.55
C MET A 66 -0.91 2.17 7.99
N LEU A 67 -0.96 2.40 6.66
CA LEU A 67 -0.46 3.64 6.07
C LEU A 67 -1.24 4.84 6.58
N ASP A 68 -2.57 4.73 6.70
CA ASP A 68 -3.39 5.79 7.27
C ASP A 68 -2.98 6.09 8.72
N GLN A 69 -2.70 5.05 9.52
CA GLN A 69 -2.22 5.25 10.89
C GLN A 69 -0.85 5.93 10.93
N LEU A 70 0.06 5.57 10.05
CA LEU A 70 1.38 6.20 9.97
C LEU A 70 1.27 7.70 9.65
N ARG A 71 0.36 8.08 8.75
CA ARG A 71 0.10 9.48 8.45
C ARG A 71 -0.38 10.24 9.69
N ILE A 72 -1.21 9.62 10.49
CA ILE A 72 -1.69 10.19 11.75
C ILE A 72 -0.55 10.29 12.77
N ILE A 73 0.21 9.22 12.95
CA ILE A 73 1.33 9.17 13.91
C ILE A 73 2.36 10.26 13.61
N PHE A 74 2.73 10.41 12.34
CA PHE A 74 3.74 11.39 11.93
C PHE A 74 3.17 12.78 11.68
N GLY A 75 1.85 12.92 11.63
CA GLY A 75 1.20 14.20 11.38
C GLY A 75 1.45 14.75 9.99
N HIS A 76 1.61 13.87 9.00
CA HIS A 76 1.90 14.25 7.62
C HIS A 76 1.01 13.56 6.61
N SER A 77 0.48 14.33 5.66
CA SER A 77 -0.12 13.80 4.45
C SER A 77 0.99 13.35 3.49
N THR A 78 0.71 12.34 2.70
CA THR A 78 1.63 11.87 1.65
C THR A 78 1.23 12.40 0.26
N ALA A 79 0.20 13.21 0.16
CA ALA A 79 -0.35 13.67 -1.13
C ALA A 79 0.69 14.41 -1.99
N GLU A 80 1.45 15.33 -1.40
CA GLU A 80 2.47 16.08 -2.11
C GLU A 80 3.62 15.19 -2.58
N ALA A 81 4.09 14.29 -1.72
CA ALA A 81 5.14 13.34 -2.06
C ALA A 81 4.69 12.39 -3.18
N GLU A 82 3.44 11.92 -3.14
CA GLU A 82 2.87 11.06 -4.17
C GLU A 82 2.81 11.80 -5.51
N GLU A 83 2.34 13.04 -5.52
CA GLU A 83 2.26 13.85 -6.74
C GLU A 83 3.65 14.03 -7.37
N HIS A 84 4.64 14.35 -6.57
CA HIS A 84 6.02 14.51 -7.03
C HIS A 84 6.57 13.23 -7.66
N LYS A 85 6.31 12.09 -7.03
CA LYS A 85 6.75 10.78 -7.53
C LYS A 85 6.01 10.37 -8.80
N LEU A 86 4.73 10.71 -8.91
CA LEU A 86 3.94 10.45 -10.12
C LEU A 86 4.44 11.28 -11.31
N GLU A 87 4.81 12.54 -11.07
CA GLU A 87 5.40 13.39 -12.10
C GLU A 87 6.73 12.82 -12.60
N ARG A 88 7.57 12.31 -11.71
CA ARG A 88 8.82 11.63 -12.07
C ARG A 88 8.56 10.38 -12.90
N LEU A 89 7.57 9.59 -12.51
CA LEU A 89 7.17 8.39 -13.24
C LEU A 89 6.71 8.76 -14.65
N LYS A 90 5.87 9.80 -14.76
CA LYS A 90 5.39 10.30 -16.06
C LYS A 90 6.56 10.68 -16.97
N LYS A 91 7.53 11.42 -16.45
CA LYS A 91 8.72 11.82 -17.22
C LYS A 91 9.51 10.62 -17.73
N ARG A 92 9.70 9.61 -16.87
CA ARG A 92 10.41 8.38 -17.28
C ARG A 92 9.66 7.60 -18.36
N LEU A 93 8.34 7.50 -18.24
CA LEU A 93 7.51 6.80 -19.22
C LEU A 93 7.46 7.55 -20.53
N ASP A 94 7.32 8.88 -20.51
CA ASP A 94 7.33 9.71 -21.72
C ASP A 94 8.67 9.61 -22.44
N ALA A 95 9.78 9.63 -21.72
CA ALA A 95 11.12 9.46 -22.27
C ALA A 95 11.30 8.07 -22.89
N ALA A 96 10.85 7.02 -22.23
CA ALA A 96 10.91 5.66 -22.75
C ALA A 96 10.06 5.49 -24.01
N THR A 97 8.88 6.09 -24.05
CA THR A 97 7.99 6.07 -25.22
C THR A 97 8.62 6.80 -26.39
N ALA A 98 9.21 7.99 -26.16
CA ALA A 98 9.90 8.76 -27.19
C ALA A 98 11.09 7.99 -27.75
N GLU A 99 11.88 7.36 -26.89
CA GLU A 99 13.02 6.52 -27.29
C GLU A 99 12.57 5.32 -28.12
N ALA A 100 11.50 4.65 -27.71
CA ALA A 100 10.93 3.54 -28.46
C ALA A 100 10.46 3.97 -29.86
N SER A 101 9.85 5.16 -29.97
CA SER A 101 9.44 5.74 -31.28
C SER A 101 10.62 6.01 -32.19
N LEU A 102 11.77 6.42 -31.66
CA LEU A 102 12.97 6.67 -32.43
C LEU A 102 13.60 5.37 -32.96
N HIS A 103 13.46 4.28 -32.24
CA HIS A 103 14.07 2.98 -32.60
C HIS A 103 13.09 2.00 -33.23
N GLY A 104 11.82 2.31 -33.15
CA GLY A 104 10.76 1.48 -33.70
C GLY A 104 10.33 1.94 -35.08
#